data_e913234d3b2a77913634cb33c1670625
#
_entry.id   e913234d3b2a77913634cb33c1670625
#
_cell.length_a   1.000
_cell.length_b   1.000
_cell.length_c   1.000
_cell.angle_alpha   90.00
_cell.angle_beta   90.00
_cell.angle_gamma   90.00
#
_symmetry.space_group_name_H-M   'P 1'
#
loop_
_entity.id
_entity.type
_entity.pdbx_description
1 polymer ?
#
loop_
_entity_poly.entity_id
_entity_poly.type
_entity_poly.pdbx_seq_one_letter_code
_entity_poly.pdbx_strand_id
1 'polypeptide(L)'
;MDRRGFLKTAGLSALTAGVSSATWASSPAVASSAAASAASSAAADYSVSIATGLIELAPNRIVSTTLYNGQFPGPLLRFKEGKRVVVDIANNTDIPEQLHWHGQFLPDTVDGAAEERTPFVLPQGHRREIFVPGPSGLRFYHSHVGAGANLYRGLYTGQVGPVFIEPKQEPGAYDREVFLTLKEFEPYLTHSDTDTPFMALQDMDNALVAIAAKSDPDAGRVSPGYELGYRSFAINGKMLGHGEPIRVKRGERVLLHIINGSATEVRSLALPGHVFKVIALDGNPVPNPASVPVLWLGNAERISAIVEMNHPGVWVLGDLNDHDREAGMGIVVEYADAKGEPVWQKPPAFLWDYRLFSKSKRQPTTPEAIIDLVFTARQSAAQGFDLWSVNGAPYDMDAMRVTQHLRLGHRYRLRLKNASNDIHPLHLHRHSFELTRIAGQPTAGIFKDVVMVAPFQTVEVDFVADQPGLTLFHCHMQPHMDFGFMALFETS
;
A
#
# COMPACT_ATOMS: atom_id res chain seq x y z
N MET A 1 -22.46 -23.83 -44.72
CA MET A 1 -23.24 -25.00 -44.31
C MET A 1 -23.60 -24.82 -42.89
N ASP A 2 -24.71 -24.84 -42.70
CA ASP A 2 -25.98 -24.34 -42.25
C ASP A 2 -26.19 -24.65 -40.77
N ARG A 3 -26.56 -23.61 -40.03
CA ARG A 3 -27.02 -23.68 -38.65
C ARG A 3 -28.52 -24.00 -38.67
N ARG A 4 -28.93 -25.20 -38.36
CA ARG A 4 -30.27 -25.53 -37.85
C ARG A 4 -30.47 -27.04 -37.79
N GLY A 5 -30.77 -27.56 -36.61
CA GLY A 5 -31.37 -28.88 -36.49
C GLY A 5 -30.83 -29.72 -35.35
N PHE A 6 -31.30 -29.49 -34.13
CA PHE A 6 -31.55 -30.57 -33.21
C PHE A 6 -32.53 -30.10 -32.09
N LEU A 7 -33.79 -30.17 -32.43
CA LEU A 7 -34.88 -30.19 -31.44
C LEU A 7 -35.86 -31.31 -31.93
N LYS A 8 -36.13 -32.21 -31.07
CA LYS A 8 -37.31 -33.11 -30.95
C LYS A 8 -36.92 -34.54 -30.65
N THR A 9 -37.16 -34.98 -29.43
CA THR A 9 -38.18 -35.98 -29.15
C THR A 9 -38.43 -36.12 -27.67
N ALA A 10 -39.69 -35.94 -27.33
CA ALA A 10 -40.28 -36.17 -26.01
C ALA A 10 -40.54 -37.67 -25.84
N GLY A 11 -40.50 -38.15 -24.59
CA GLY A 11 -40.96 -39.46 -24.21
C GLY A 11 -41.47 -39.44 -22.78
N LEU A 12 -42.78 -39.35 -22.62
CA LEU A 12 -43.51 -39.57 -21.36
C LEU A 12 -43.38 -41.03 -20.91
N SER A 13 -43.15 -41.26 -19.62
CA SER A 13 -43.61 -42.47 -18.94
C SER A 13 -43.91 -42.14 -17.48
N ALA A 14 -45.18 -42.20 -17.15
CA ALA A 14 -45.73 -42.15 -15.80
C ALA A 14 -45.67 -43.54 -15.16
N LEU A 15 -45.27 -43.59 -13.90
CA LEU A 15 -45.62 -44.70 -13.01
C LEU A 15 -45.78 -44.18 -11.58
N THR A 16 -46.96 -44.49 -11.06
CA THR A 16 -47.49 -44.18 -9.74
C THR A 16 -46.91 -45.11 -8.66
N ALA A 17 -46.72 -44.59 -7.46
CA ALA A 17 -47.24 -45.05 -6.16
C ALA A 17 -46.22 -44.92 -5.03
N GLY A 18 -46.68 -44.45 -3.87
CA GLY A 18 -46.00 -44.66 -2.60
C GLY A 18 -45.94 -43.42 -1.69
N VAL A 19 -47.06 -43.15 -0.99
CA VAL A 19 -47.11 -42.16 0.09
C VAL A 19 -46.37 -42.71 1.30
N SER A 20 -45.32 -42.06 1.75
CA SER A 20 -44.76 -42.18 3.09
C SER A 20 -44.50 -40.80 3.65
N SER A 21 -45.28 -40.43 4.63
CA SER A 21 -45.18 -39.20 5.41
C SER A 21 -43.90 -39.19 6.26
N ALA A 22 -42.89 -38.45 5.85
CA ALA A 22 -41.78 -38.07 6.69
C ALA A 22 -41.89 -36.58 6.98
N THR A 23 -42.15 -36.26 8.23
CA THR A 23 -42.07 -34.89 8.77
C THR A 23 -40.63 -34.36 8.67
N TRP A 24 -40.42 -33.46 7.75
CA TRP A 24 -39.16 -32.73 7.66
C TRP A 24 -39.23 -31.47 8.53
N ALA A 25 -38.35 -31.42 9.52
CA ALA A 25 -38.12 -30.24 10.31
C ALA A 25 -37.69 -29.09 9.37
N SER A 26 -38.35 -27.95 9.48
CA SER A 26 -38.07 -26.74 8.76
C SER A 26 -36.65 -26.23 9.09
N SER A 27 -35.76 -26.31 8.12
CA SER A 27 -34.41 -25.69 8.18
C SER A 27 -34.52 -24.16 8.22
N PRO A 28 -33.62 -23.45 8.93
CA PRO A 28 -33.63 -22.00 9.05
C PRO A 28 -32.96 -21.34 7.84
N ALA A 29 -33.50 -21.54 6.63
CA ALA A 29 -32.97 -20.91 5.41
C ALA A 29 -33.59 -19.53 5.09
N VAL A 30 -34.64 -19.11 5.84
CA VAL A 30 -35.34 -17.84 5.54
C VAL A 30 -34.72 -16.64 6.24
N ALA A 31 -33.92 -16.84 7.29
CA ALA A 31 -33.27 -15.73 7.99
C ALA A 31 -32.07 -15.11 7.21
N SER A 32 -31.44 -15.88 6.34
CA SER A 32 -30.25 -15.41 5.54
C SER A 32 -30.63 -14.47 4.39
N SER A 33 -31.76 -14.72 3.72
CA SER A 33 -32.21 -13.90 2.58
C SER A 33 -32.78 -12.54 3.01
N ALA A 34 -33.44 -12.47 4.17
CA ALA A 34 -33.96 -11.21 4.69
C ALA A 34 -32.84 -10.28 5.22
N ALA A 35 -31.80 -10.86 5.82
CA ALA A 35 -30.63 -10.09 6.25
C ALA A 35 -29.78 -9.55 5.07
N ALA A 36 -29.63 -10.34 4.01
CA ALA A 36 -28.99 -9.92 2.78
C ALA A 36 -29.79 -8.83 2.03
N SER A 37 -31.12 -8.97 1.98
CA SER A 37 -32.02 -7.98 1.38
C SER A 37 -32.07 -6.67 2.18
N ALA A 38 -32.08 -6.72 3.50
CA ALA A 38 -32.04 -5.55 4.37
C ALA A 38 -30.67 -4.81 4.29
N ALA A 39 -29.59 -5.55 4.11
CA ALA A 39 -28.26 -4.98 3.90
C ALA A 39 -28.13 -4.25 2.54
N SER A 40 -28.81 -4.75 1.51
CA SER A 40 -28.85 -4.15 0.18
C SER A 40 -29.65 -2.83 0.13
N SER A 41 -30.63 -2.64 1.04
CA SER A 41 -31.47 -1.45 1.08
C SER A 41 -31.00 -0.35 2.04
N ALA A 42 -30.00 -0.61 2.88
CA ALA A 42 -29.44 0.38 3.80
C ALA A 42 -28.73 1.49 3.04
N ALA A 43 -28.80 2.72 3.54
CA ALA A 43 -27.97 3.81 3.01
C ALA A 43 -26.48 3.46 3.19
N ALA A 44 -25.63 3.85 2.23
CA ALA A 44 -24.20 3.70 2.35
C ALA A 44 -23.66 4.64 3.46
N ASP A 45 -22.71 4.14 4.23
CA ASP A 45 -21.98 4.99 5.20
C ASP A 45 -21.03 5.95 4.47
N TYR A 46 -20.47 5.50 3.33
CA TYR A 46 -19.57 6.27 2.49
C TYR A 46 -19.85 6.03 1.01
N SER A 47 -19.54 7.04 0.19
CA SER A 47 -19.57 6.93 -1.28
C SER A 47 -18.24 7.39 -1.85
N VAL A 48 -17.65 6.58 -2.71
CA VAL A 48 -16.41 6.86 -3.43
C VAL A 48 -16.69 6.85 -4.92
N SER A 49 -16.51 7.97 -5.59
CA SER A 49 -16.60 8.08 -7.04
C SER A 49 -15.21 8.11 -7.65
N ILE A 50 -15.01 7.34 -8.71
CA ILE A 50 -13.78 7.31 -9.50
C ILE A 50 -14.05 8.07 -10.80
N ALA A 51 -13.33 9.15 -11.05
CA ALA A 51 -13.50 9.97 -12.25
C ALA A 51 -12.22 10.72 -12.59
N THR A 52 -12.00 11.01 -13.86
CA THR A 52 -10.99 11.97 -14.29
C THR A 52 -11.37 13.38 -13.86
N GLY A 53 -10.41 14.09 -13.28
CA GLY A 53 -10.59 15.45 -12.80
C GLY A 53 -9.30 16.28 -12.88
N LEU A 54 -9.39 17.53 -12.45
CA LEU A 54 -8.26 18.44 -12.40
C LEU A 54 -7.90 18.74 -10.95
N ILE A 55 -6.60 18.71 -10.66
CA ILE A 55 -6.05 19.19 -9.38
C ILE A 55 -5.07 20.32 -9.66
N GLU A 56 -5.18 21.40 -8.91
CA GLU A 56 -4.22 22.49 -8.91
C GLU A 56 -3.19 22.24 -7.80
N LEU A 57 -1.99 21.85 -8.19
CA LEU A 57 -0.87 21.61 -7.24
C LEU A 57 -0.22 22.92 -6.79
N ALA A 58 -0.15 23.90 -7.70
CA ALA A 58 0.35 25.26 -7.50
C ALA A 58 -0.30 26.18 -8.55
N PRO A 59 -0.25 27.51 -8.42
CA PRO A 59 -0.70 28.43 -9.45
C PRO A 59 -0.09 28.09 -10.81
N ASN A 60 -0.93 27.88 -11.82
CA ASN A 60 -0.55 27.45 -13.17
C ASN A 60 0.07 26.03 -13.28
N ARG A 61 -0.04 25.22 -12.23
CA ARG A 61 0.33 23.79 -12.24
C ARG A 61 -0.91 22.95 -12.00
N ILE A 62 -1.66 22.69 -13.07
CA ILE A 62 -2.91 21.93 -13.05
C ILE A 62 -2.66 20.58 -13.72
N VAL A 63 -2.97 19.50 -13.01
CA VAL A 63 -2.80 18.14 -13.48
C VAL A 63 -4.17 17.50 -13.72
N SER A 64 -4.36 16.91 -14.90
CA SER A 64 -5.51 16.04 -15.20
C SER A 64 -5.15 14.62 -14.83
N THR A 65 -5.95 13.99 -13.97
CA THR A 65 -5.70 12.63 -13.48
C THR A 65 -6.99 11.98 -13.00
N THR A 66 -7.00 10.67 -12.84
CA THR A 66 -8.12 9.97 -12.20
C THR A 66 -8.04 10.16 -10.69
N LEU A 67 -9.18 10.44 -10.07
CA LEU A 67 -9.31 10.88 -8.68
C LEU A 67 -10.44 10.12 -7.97
N TYR A 68 -10.36 10.08 -6.65
CA TYR A 68 -11.50 9.73 -5.79
C TYR A 68 -12.24 10.99 -5.35
N ASN A 69 -13.55 11.04 -5.61
CA ASN A 69 -14.43 12.17 -5.30
C ASN A 69 -13.93 13.54 -5.83
N GLY A 70 -13.21 13.52 -6.98
CA GLY A 70 -12.72 14.73 -7.63
C GLY A 70 -11.64 15.49 -6.89
N GLN A 71 -10.96 14.87 -5.93
CA GLN A 71 -9.91 15.49 -5.10
C GLN A 71 -8.71 14.57 -4.89
N PHE A 72 -7.58 15.14 -4.50
CA PHE A 72 -6.41 14.43 -4.00
C PHE A 72 -5.92 15.08 -2.68
N PRO A 73 -5.62 14.25 -1.66
CA PRO A 73 -5.99 12.84 -1.59
C PRO A 73 -7.50 12.64 -1.63
N GLY A 74 -7.94 11.43 -1.95
CA GLY A 74 -9.33 11.03 -1.79
C GLY A 74 -9.81 11.28 -0.36
N PRO A 75 -11.13 11.29 -0.08
CA PRO A 75 -11.66 11.56 1.26
C PRO A 75 -11.04 10.68 2.34
N LEU A 76 -10.75 11.26 3.50
CA LEU A 76 -10.41 10.49 4.70
C LEU A 76 -11.65 9.70 5.15
N LEU A 77 -11.56 8.38 5.09
CA LEU A 77 -12.61 7.49 5.59
C LEU A 77 -12.27 7.08 7.03
N ARG A 78 -13.16 7.38 7.97
CA ARG A 78 -13.00 7.04 9.38
C ARG A 78 -13.90 5.85 9.72
N PHE A 79 -13.30 4.70 9.96
CA PHE A 79 -14.02 3.49 10.36
C PHE A 79 -13.86 3.23 11.86
N LYS A 80 -14.73 2.42 12.40
CA LYS A 80 -14.60 1.89 13.76
C LYS A 80 -14.27 0.40 13.67
N GLU A 81 -13.18 0.00 14.34
CA GLU A 81 -12.75 -1.38 14.35
C GLU A 81 -13.86 -2.34 14.76
N GLY A 82 -14.07 -3.36 13.97
CA GLY A 82 -15.08 -4.40 14.22
C GLY A 82 -16.54 -3.99 13.99
N LYS A 83 -16.81 -2.78 13.50
CA LYS A 83 -18.16 -2.34 13.11
C LYS A 83 -18.33 -2.42 11.61
N ARG A 84 -19.37 -3.13 11.18
CA ARG A 84 -19.74 -3.23 9.77
C ARG A 84 -19.87 -1.85 9.14
N VAL A 85 -19.32 -1.69 7.94
CA VAL A 85 -19.41 -0.50 7.10
C VAL A 85 -19.97 -0.87 5.72
N VAL A 86 -20.70 0.06 5.12
CA VAL A 86 -21.25 -0.01 3.77
C VAL A 86 -20.63 1.11 2.94
N VAL A 87 -19.92 0.75 1.86
CA VAL A 87 -19.29 1.69 0.94
C VAL A 87 -19.84 1.48 -0.46
N ASP A 88 -20.34 2.53 -1.08
CA ASP A 88 -20.72 2.54 -2.50
C ASP A 88 -19.57 3.11 -3.33
N ILE A 89 -19.12 2.34 -4.32
CA ILE A 89 -18.07 2.72 -5.27
C ILE A 89 -18.71 2.91 -6.64
N ALA A 90 -18.56 4.10 -7.22
CA ALA A 90 -19.04 4.42 -8.57
C ALA A 90 -17.84 4.68 -9.49
N ASN A 91 -17.77 3.96 -10.60
CA ASN A 91 -16.78 4.19 -11.64
C ASN A 91 -17.39 5.04 -12.77
N ASN A 92 -16.99 6.30 -12.84
CA ASN A 92 -17.41 7.25 -13.87
C ASN A 92 -16.33 7.42 -14.97
N THR A 93 -15.45 6.44 -15.12
CA THR A 93 -14.46 6.38 -16.20
C THR A 93 -14.93 5.44 -17.32
N ASP A 94 -14.20 5.42 -18.43
CA ASP A 94 -14.48 4.56 -19.59
C ASP A 94 -13.73 3.22 -19.55
N ILE A 95 -13.03 2.94 -18.47
CA ILE A 95 -12.25 1.71 -18.27
C ILE A 95 -12.67 0.99 -16.97
N PRO A 96 -12.47 -0.33 -16.86
CA PRO A 96 -12.66 -1.03 -15.59
C PRO A 96 -11.70 -0.51 -14.53
N GLU A 97 -12.21 -0.31 -13.31
CA GLU A 97 -11.47 0.20 -12.15
C GLU A 97 -11.54 -0.75 -10.96
N GLN A 98 -10.58 -0.61 -10.07
CA GLN A 98 -10.55 -1.30 -8.78
C GLN A 98 -10.19 -0.33 -7.66
N LEU A 99 -10.72 -0.61 -6.48
CA LEU A 99 -10.36 0.08 -5.25
C LEU A 99 -9.91 -0.98 -4.26
N HIS A 100 -8.61 -1.00 -3.97
CA HIS A 100 -8.01 -1.89 -2.97
C HIS A 100 -8.00 -1.24 -1.59
N TRP A 101 -8.41 -2.00 -0.58
CA TRP A 101 -8.43 -1.61 0.82
C TRP A 101 -7.13 -2.01 1.52
N HIS A 102 -6.07 -1.28 1.25
CA HIS A 102 -4.73 -1.63 1.67
C HIS A 102 -4.57 -1.75 3.19
N GLY A 103 -4.02 -2.89 3.62
CA GLY A 103 -3.67 -3.17 5.00
C GLY A 103 -4.84 -3.59 5.90
N GLN A 104 -5.98 -3.96 5.33
CA GLN A 104 -7.13 -4.48 6.05
C GLN A 104 -7.27 -6.01 5.89
N PHE A 105 -7.86 -6.68 6.87
CA PHE A 105 -8.12 -8.12 6.86
C PHE A 105 -9.53 -8.37 6.35
N LEU A 106 -9.67 -8.42 5.04
CA LEU A 106 -10.95 -8.52 4.35
C LEU A 106 -11.06 -9.84 3.57
N PRO A 107 -12.30 -10.27 3.23
CA PRO A 107 -12.47 -11.35 2.26
C PRO A 107 -11.82 -11.02 0.91
N ASP A 108 -11.27 -12.01 0.22
CA ASP A 108 -10.65 -11.89 -1.10
C ASP A 108 -11.58 -11.31 -2.18
N THR A 109 -12.88 -11.44 -2.00
CA THR A 109 -13.91 -10.87 -2.89
C THR A 109 -14.19 -9.38 -2.65
N VAL A 110 -13.61 -8.78 -1.60
CA VAL A 110 -13.82 -7.38 -1.18
C VAL A 110 -12.51 -6.59 -1.15
N ASP A 111 -11.37 -7.27 -1.03
CA ASP A 111 -10.06 -6.65 -0.84
C ASP A 111 -9.66 -5.64 -1.92
N GLY A 112 -10.13 -5.84 -3.15
CA GLY A 112 -9.97 -4.87 -4.24
C GLY A 112 -8.93 -5.25 -5.29
N ALA A 113 -8.41 -6.49 -5.26
CA ALA A 113 -7.50 -7.02 -6.29
C ALA A 113 -8.22 -8.09 -7.14
N ALA A 114 -8.12 -7.99 -8.47
CA ALA A 114 -8.73 -8.96 -9.38
C ALA A 114 -8.10 -10.35 -9.26
N GLU A 115 -6.82 -10.38 -8.97
CA GLU A 115 -6.03 -11.58 -8.73
C GLU A 115 -6.56 -12.39 -7.54
N GLU A 116 -7.20 -11.71 -6.60
CA GLU A 116 -7.85 -12.28 -5.42
C GLU A 116 -9.36 -12.53 -5.60
N ARG A 117 -9.87 -12.46 -6.84
CA ARG A 117 -11.31 -12.63 -7.18
C ARG A 117 -12.20 -11.44 -6.87
N THR A 118 -11.66 -10.28 -6.50
CA THR A 118 -12.48 -9.07 -6.39
C THR A 118 -12.87 -8.60 -7.80
N PRO A 119 -14.16 -8.53 -8.16
CA PRO A 119 -14.57 -8.10 -9.49
C PRO A 119 -14.22 -6.62 -9.73
N PHE A 120 -13.94 -6.26 -10.98
CA PHE A 120 -13.81 -4.87 -11.38
C PHE A 120 -15.14 -4.10 -11.20
N VAL A 121 -15.03 -2.82 -10.90
CA VAL A 121 -16.12 -1.86 -11.10
C VAL A 121 -16.10 -1.48 -12.58
N LEU A 122 -17.08 -1.96 -13.35
CA LEU A 122 -17.14 -1.76 -14.80
C LEU A 122 -17.28 -0.29 -15.15
N PRO A 123 -16.93 0.13 -16.40
CA PRO A 123 -17.14 1.48 -16.86
C PRO A 123 -18.58 1.94 -16.66
N GLN A 124 -18.77 3.16 -16.13
CA GLN A 124 -20.06 3.76 -15.79
C GLN A 124 -20.91 2.89 -14.84
N GLY A 125 -20.24 1.97 -14.13
CA GLY A 125 -20.87 1.04 -13.19
C GLY A 125 -20.72 1.46 -11.73
N HIS A 126 -21.30 0.65 -10.87
CA HIS A 126 -21.14 0.82 -9.42
C HIS A 126 -21.03 -0.53 -8.74
N ARG A 127 -20.44 -0.52 -7.55
CA ARG A 127 -20.31 -1.67 -6.68
C ARG A 127 -20.57 -1.25 -5.23
N ARG A 128 -21.34 -2.03 -4.52
CA ARG A 128 -21.52 -1.89 -3.07
C ARG A 128 -20.67 -2.92 -2.35
N GLU A 129 -19.87 -2.45 -1.42
CA GLU A 129 -19.05 -3.28 -0.56
C GLU A 129 -19.53 -3.19 0.88
N ILE A 130 -19.59 -4.33 1.54
CA ILE A 130 -20.05 -4.46 2.94
C ILE A 130 -19.03 -5.31 3.66
N PHE A 131 -18.34 -4.72 4.62
CA PHE A 131 -17.28 -5.41 5.35
C PHE A 131 -17.18 -4.93 6.80
N VAL A 132 -16.36 -5.63 7.57
CA VAL A 132 -15.99 -5.24 8.93
C VAL A 132 -14.53 -4.81 8.90
N PRO A 133 -14.23 -3.51 9.08
CA PRO A 133 -12.88 -3.00 9.00
C PRO A 133 -12.01 -3.47 10.17
N GLY A 134 -10.77 -3.74 9.89
CA GLY A 134 -9.73 -4.15 10.82
C GLY A 134 -8.44 -4.55 10.12
N PRO A 135 -7.33 -4.53 10.85
CA PRO A 135 -7.14 -4.04 12.21
C PRO A 135 -7.10 -2.50 12.29
N SER A 136 -7.21 -1.96 13.51
CA SER A 136 -7.17 -0.51 13.77
C SER A 136 -5.85 0.14 13.33
N GLY A 137 -5.88 1.47 13.16
CA GLY A 137 -4.75 2.30 12.77
C GLY A 137 -4.86 2.91 11.38
N LEU A 138 -3.76 3.50 10.92
CA LEU A 138 -3.69 4.15 9.61
C LEU A 138 -3.61 3.12 8.49
N ARG A 139 -4.62 3.11 7.64
CA ARG A 139 -4.73 2.33 6.41
C ARG A 139 -4.95 3.30 5.25
N PHE A 140 -5.12 2.79 4.03
CA PHE A 140 -5.49 3.63 2.90
C PHE A 140 -6.19 2.81 1.82
N TYR A 141 -6.74 3.49 0.84
CA TYR A 141 -7.32 2.86 -0.36
C TYR A 141 -6.70 3.46 -1.60
N HIS A 142 -6.50 2.62 -2.60
CA HIS A 142 -5.87 3.03 -3.86
C HIS A 142 -6.32 2.15 -5.03
N SER A 143 -5.99 2.56 -6.25
CA SER A 143 -6.21 1.75 -7.44
C SER A 143 -5.28 0.53 -7.45
N HIS A 144 -5.83 -0.64 -7.77
CA HIS A 144 -5.06 -1.86 -7.99
C HIS A 144 -5.11 -2.33 -9.46
N VAL A 145 -5.28 -1.39 -10.37
CA VAL A 145 -5.35 -1.67 -11.81
C VAL A 145 -3.95 -1.73 -12.38
N GLY A 146 -3.63 -2.77 -13.13
CA GLY A 146 -2.40 -2.83 -13.91
C GLY A 146 -2.33 -1.68 -14.91
N ALA A 147 -1.22 -0.97 -14.95
CA ALA A 147 -0.96 0.17 -15.81
C ALA A 147 -0.13 -0.21 -17.04
N GLY A 148 0.77 -1.19 -16.89
CA GLY A 148 1.76 -1.53 -17.91
C GLY A 148 2.57 -0.29 -18.29
N ALA A 149 2.65 0.02 -19.58
CA ALA A 149 3.32 1.22 -20.08
C ALA A 149 2.42 2.48 -20.10
N ASN A 150 1.19 2.41 -19.59
CA ASN A 150 0.27 3.54 -19.57
C ASN A 150 0.43 4.36 -18.29
N LEU A 151 1.18 5.45 -18.36
CA LEU A 151 1.47 6.34 -17.22
C LEU A 151 0.27 7.18 -16.73
N TYR A 152 -0.92 7.00 -17.32
CA TYR A 152 -2.18 7.66 -16.91
C TYR A 152 -3.12 6.69 -16.20
N ARG A 153 -2.61 5.58 -15.64
CA ARG A 153 -3.40 4.52 -15.04
C ARG A 153 -2.76 4.00 -13.75
N GLY A 154 -3.53 3.25 -12.97
CA GLY A 154 -3.02 2.61 -11.74
C GLY A 154 -2.47 3.62 -10.73
N LEU A 155 -1.38 3.29 -10.09
CA LEU A 155 -0.76 4.15 -9.08
C LEU A 155 -0.12 5.44 -9.65
N TYR A 156 -0.01 5.59 -10.97
CA TYR A 156 0.44 6.86 -11.56
C TYR A 156 -0.61 7.96 -11.48
N THR A 157 -1.83 7.62 -11.11
CA THR A 157 -2.95 8.57 -10.98
C THR A 157 -3.08 9.12 -9.55
N GLY A 158 -4.05 10.01 -9.33
CA GLY A 158 -4.39 10.54 -8.01
C GLY A 158 -5.32 9.63 -7.19
N GLN A 159 -5.44 8.34 -7.54
CA GLN A 159 -6.34 7.39 -6.87
C GLN A 159 -5.72 6.84 -5.58
N VAL A 160 -5.53 7.70 -4.59
CA VAL A 160 -5.06 7.38 -3.24
C VAL A 160 -5.89 8.16 -2.23
N GLY A 161 -6.40 7.49 -1.19
CA GLY A 161 -7.13 8.12 -0.10
C GLY A 161 -6.86 7.47 1.25
N PRO A 162 -6.75 8.25 2.34
CA PRO A 162 -6.50 7.74 3.67
C PRO A 162 -7.71 7.04 4.26
N VAL A 163 -7.46 5.96 5.01
CA VAL A 163 -8.41 5.30 5.91
C VAL A 163 -7.83 5.34 7.33
N PHE A 164 -8.63 5.77 8.29
CA PHE A 164 -8.28 5.64 9.68
C PHE A 164 -9.30 4.75 10.40
N ILE A 165 -8.86 3.58 10.83
CA ILE A 165 -9.68 2.69 11.63
C ILE A 165 -9.44 3.00 13.09
N GLU A 166 -10.43 3.64 13.73
CA GLU A 166 -10.33 4.12 15.10
C GLU A 166 -10.06 2.95 16.05
N PRO A 167 -8.98 2.99 16.83
CA PRO A 167 -8.69 1.98 17.83
C PRO A 167 -9.70 2.08 19.01
N LYS A 168 -9.89 0.98 19.71
CA LYS A 168 -10.71 0.96 20.94
C LYS A 168 -10.08 1.78 22.07
N GLN A 169 -8.76 1.96 22.01
CA GLN A 169 -7.98 2.77 22.97
C GLN A 169 -6.96 3.58 22.19
N GLU A 170 -6.92 4.88 22.42
CA GLU A 170 -5.96 5.78 21.78
C GLU A 170 -4.51 5.41 22.14
N PRO A 171 -3.58 5.38 21.16
CA PRO A 171 -2.22 4.89 21.38
C PRO A 171 -1.26 5.90 22.04
N GLY A 172 -1.74 6.98 22.62
CA GLY A 172 -0.87 7.95 23.26
C GLY A 172 -1.52 9.30 23.52
N ALA A 173 -0.75 10.17 24.17
CA ALA A 173 -1.20 11.53 24.47
C ALA A 173 -0.65 12.49 23.40
N TYR A 174 -1.53 13.04 22.60
CA TYR A 174 -1.28 14.10 21.62
C TYR A 174 -2.40 15.15 21.72
N ASP A 175 -2.15 16.32 21.18
CA ASP A 175 -3.09 17.43 21.26
C ASP A 175 -3.90 17.54 19.95
N ARG A 176 -3.32 17.08 18.83
CA ARG A 176 -3.94 17.12 17.49
C ARG A 176 -3.34 16.07 16.58
N GLU A 177 -4.14 15.59 15.62
CA GLU A 177 -3.68 14.74 14.52
C GLU A 177 -3.69 15.48 13.18
N VAL A 178 -2.77 15.09 12.29
CA VAL A 178 -2.65 15.60 10.92
C VAL A 178 -2.37 14.44 9.98
N PHE A 179 -3.13 14.35 8.89
CA PHE A 179 -2.95 13.34 7.87
C PHE A 179 -2.18 13.92 6.68
N LEU A 180 -1.12 13.25 6.27
CA LEU A 180 -0.27 13.64 5.16
C LEU A 180 -0.18 12.49 4.16
N THR A 181 -0.59 12.74 2.93
CA THR A 181 -0.44 11.81 1.80
C THR A 181 0.55 12.39 0.82
N LEU A 182 1.66 11.67 0.64
CA LEU A 182 2.75 12.03 -0.27
C LEU A 182 2.46 11.45 -1.65
N LYS A 183 2.69 12.22 -2.71
CA LYS A 183 2.45 11.76 -4.08
C LYS A 183 3.26 12.57 -5.09
N GLU A 184 3.72 11.88 -6.10
CA GLU A 184 4.26 12.46 -7.32
C GLU A 184 3.20 12.50 -8.44
N PHE A 185 3.40 13.40 -9.40
CA PHE A 185 2.54 13.60 -10.56
C PHE A 185 3.34 13.86 -11.83
N GLU A 186 2.67 13.76 -12.98
CA GLU A 186 3.25 13.98 -14.30
C GLU A 186 4.43 13.04 -14.59
N PRO A 187 4.20 11.70 -14.52
CA PRO A 187 5.24 10.71 -14.79
C PRO A 187 5.73 10.78 -16.24
N TYR A 188 7.00 10.46 -16.44
CA TYR A 188 7.60 10.30 -17.76
C TYR A 188 8.63 9.17 -17.75
N LEU A 189 8.87 8.56 -18.91
CA LEU A 189 9.88 7.53 -19.04
C LEU A 189 11.27 8.13 -19.17
N THR A 190 12.24 7.54 -18.50
CA THR A 190 13.66 7.88 -18.58
C THR A 190 14.50 6.61 -18.73
N HIS A 191 15.74 6.76 -19.19
CA HIS A 191 16.76 5.72 -19.20
C HIS A 191 17.93 6.06 -18.28
N SER A 192 17.79 7.10 -17.48
CA SER A 192 18.91 7.66 -16.72
C SER A 192 18.88 7.16 -15.29
N ASP A 193 19.92 6.44 -14.90
CA ASP A 193 20.20 6.12 -13.50
C ASP A 193 20.41 7.38 -12.64
N THR A 194 20.53 8.56 -13.26
CA THR A 194 20.82 9.83 -12.59
C THR A 194 19.57 10.57 -12.14
N ASP A 195 18.38 10.23 -12.68
CA ASP A 195 17.12 10.91 -12.37
C ASP A 195 16.26 10.14 -11.35
N THR A 196 16.72 8.96 -10.91
CA THR A 196 16.00 8.18 -9.92
C THR A 196 16.41 8.55 -8.49
N PRO A 197 15.47 8.48 -7.53
CA PRO A 197 15.75 8.70 -6.10
C PRO A 197 16.76 7.72 -5.50
N PHE A 198 17.24 6.76 -6.28
CA PHE A 198 18.30 5.84 -5.90
C PHE A 198 19.56 6.57 -5.39
N MET A 199 19.83 7.78 -5.86
CA MET A 199 20.89 8.64 -5.32
C MET A 199 20.65 9.02 -3.85
N ALA A 200 19.41 9.16 -3.41
CA ALA A 200 19.09 9.41 -2.00
C ALA A 200 19.28 8.15 -1.12
N LEU A 201 19.10 6.98 -1.71
CA LEU A 201 19.43 5.70 -1.06
C LEU A 201 20.93 5.44 -1.02
N GLN A 202 21.73 5.97 -1.95
CA GLN A 202 23.19 5.93 -1.86
C GLN A 202 23.71 6.63 -0.60
N ASP A 203 23.08 7.69 -0.14
CA ASP A 203 23.40 8.32 1.16
C ASP A 203 22.97 7.45 2.37
N MET A 204 21.92 6.65 2.23
CA MET A 204 21.54 5.65 3.23
C MET A 204 22.46 4.43 3.22
N ASP A 205 23.06 4.11 2.08
CA ASP A 205 23.44 2.73 1.76
C ASP A 205 24.93 2.49 1.55
N ASN A 206 25.81 3.45 1.77
CA ASN A 206 27.25 3.17 1.71
C ASN A 206 27.68 2.03 2.67
N ALA A 207 26.90 1.76 3.73
CA ALA A 207 27.14 0.63 4.62
C ALA A 207 26.46 -0.67 4.14
N LEU A 208 25.25 -0.60 3.59
CA LEU A 208 24.46 -1.75 3.12
C LEU A 208 24.89 -2.18 1.70
N VAL A 209 25.13 -1.24 0.79
CA VAL A 209 25.71 -1.51 -0.54
C VAL A 209 27.13 -2.06 -0.44
N ALA A 210 27.95 -1.59 0.50
CA ALA A 210 29.28 -2.16 0.73
C ALA A 210 29.24 -3.60 1.26
N ILE A 211 28.17 -3.99 1.95
CA ILE A 211 27.94 -5.37 2.39
C ILE A 211 27.43 -6.21 1.21
N ALA A 212 26.54 -5.66 0.37
CA ALA A 212 25.98 -6.34 -0.78
C ALA A 212 26.97 -6.53 -1.92
N ALA A 213 27.75 -5.49 -2.27
CA ALA A 213 28.78 -5.55 -3.33
C ALA A 213 29.91 -6.58 -3.03
N LYS A 214 30.01 -7.05 -1.80
CA LYS A 214 30.93 -8.15 -1.44
C LYS A 214 30.38 -9.53 -1.74
N SER A 215 29.08 -9.66 -2.00
CA SER A 215 28.43 -10.96 -2.17
C SER A 215 28.26 -11.42 -3.62
N ASP A 216 28.23 -10.50 -4.59
CA ASP A 216 28.22 -10.84 -6.02
C ASP A 216 28.73 -9.67 -6.89
N PRO A 217 29.97 -9.73 -7.41
CA PRO A 217 30.55 -8.67 -8.26
C PRO A 217 29.92 -8.57 -9.66
N ASP A 218 29.14 -9.55 -10.10
CA ASP A 218 28.50 -9.56 -11.41
C ASP A 218 27.00 -9.21 -11.39
N ALA A 219 26.40 -9.06 -10.20
CA ALA A 219 24.97 -8.74 -10.03
C ALA A 219 24.56 -7.32 -10.49
N GLY A 220 25.48 -6.48 -10.95
CA GLY A 220 25.24 -5.08 -11.27
C GLY A 220 25.31 -4.69 -12.76
N ARG A 221 25.24 -5.66 -13.71
CA ARG A 221 25.49 -5.37 -15.12
C ARG A 221 24.30 -5.56 -16.07
N VAL A 222 23.09 -5.54 -15.59
CA VAL A 222 21.91 -5.45 -16.45
C VAL A 222 21.72 -3.98 -16.77
N SER A 223 21.74 -3.60 -18.06
CA SER A 223 21.31 -2.27 -18.48
C SER A 223 19.87 -2.12 -18.02
N PRO A 224 19.54 -1.11 -17.20
CA PRO A 224 18.18 -0.97 -16.69
C PRO A 224 17.20 -0.77 -17.84
N GLY A 225 15.98 -1.27 -17.66
CA GLY A 225 14.85 -0.95 -18.50
C GLY A 225 14.44 0.53 -18.38
N TYR A 226 13.23 0.86 -18.79
CA TYR A 226 12.68 2.17 -18.52
C TYR A 226 12.52 2.39 -17.01
N GLU A 227 13.01 3.54 -16.57
CA GLU A 227 12.75 4.11 -15.27
C GLU A 227 11.70 5.22 -15.35
N LEU A 228 11.21 5.66 -14.22
CA LEU A 228 10.21 6.72 -14.14
C LEU A 228 10.76 7.95 -13.43
N GLY A 229 10.61 9.09 -14.09
CA GLY A 229 10.78 10.39 -13.48
C GLY A 229 9.44 11.11 -13.31
N TYR A 230 9.41 12.15 -12.50
CA TYR A 230 8.22 12.94 -12.22
C TYR A 230 8.54 14.42 -12.23
N ARG A 231 7.56 15.24 -12.65
CA ARG A 231 7.76 16.70 -12.76
C ARG A 231 7.21 17.47 -11.57
N SER A 232 6.35 16.88 -10.79
CA SER A 232 5.67 17.55 -9.68
C SER A 232 5.49 16.60 -8.52
N PHE A 233 5.72 17.12 -7.32
CA PHE A 233 5.53 16.41 -6.08
C PHE A 233 4.62 17.19 -5.16
N ALA A 234 3.83 16.50 -4.37
CA ALA A 234 2.85 17.15 -3.51
C ALA A 234 2.61 16.41 -2.20
N ILE A 235 2.33 17.18 -1.16
CA ILE A 235 1.72 16.70 0.07
C ILE A 235 0.27 17.18 0.11
N ASN A 236 -0.69 16.26 0.27
CA ASN A 236 -2.10 16.57 0.28
C ASN A 236 -2.57 17.38 -0.95
N GLY A 237 -2.01 17.10 -2.12
CA GLY A 237 -2.41 17.73 -3.38
C GLY A 237 -1.90 19.16 -3.58
N LYS A 238 -0.94 19.59 -2.77
CA LYS A 238 -0.29 20.89 -2.96
C LYS A 238 1.23 20.75 -2.94
N MET A 239 1.88 21.46 -3.85
CA MET A 239 3.33 21.65 -3.85
C MET A 239 3.76 22.52 -2.68
N LEU A 240 5.00 22.36 -2.24
CA LEU A 240 5.59 23.16 -1.15
C LEU A 240 5.37 24.67 -1.37
N GLY A 241 4.86 25.33 -0.34
CA GLY A 241 4.55 26.76 -0.34
C GLY A 241 3.22 27.16 -0.97
N HIS A 242 2.45 26.20 -1.52
CA HIS A 242 1.16 26.47 -2.19
C HIS A 242 -0.06 25.89 -1.47
N GLY A 243 0.15 25.14 -0.39
CA GLY A 243 -0.91 24.63 0.48
C GLY A 243 -1.01 25.41 1.78
N GLU A 244 -2.08 25.13 2.55
CA GLU A 244 -2.20 25.65 3.91
C GLU A 244 -1.09 25.08 4.80
N PRO A 245 -0.38 25.90 5.55
CA PRO A 245 0.64 25.44 6.48
C PRO A 245 0.03 24.66 7.64
N ILE A 246 0.81 23.77 8.21
CA ILE A 246 0.49 23.15 9.50
C ILE A 246 0.80 24.18 10.59
N ARG A 247 -0.24 24.91 11.05
CA ARG A 247 -0.07 25.90 12.12
C ARG A 247 -0.01 25.21 13.47
N VAL A 248 1.01 25.49 14.26
CA VAL A 248 1.28 24.83 15.54
C VAL A 248 1.55 25.85 16.65
N LYS A 249 1.41 25.41 17.90
CA LYS A 249 1.78 26.17 19.09
C LYS A 249 3.01 25.57 19.74
N ARG A 250 3.81 26.39 20.41
CA ARG A 250 4.92 25.90 21.22
C ARG A 250 4.42 24.90 22.28
N GLY A 251 5.08 23.74 22.35
CA GLY A 251 4.75 22.66 23.28
C GLY A 251 3.59 21.76 22.82
N GLU A 252 2.95 22.05 21.68
CA GLU A 252 1.91 21.21 21.11
C GLU A 252 2.50 19.87 20.65
N ARG A 253 1.83 18.77 20.95
CA ARG A 253 2.17 17.44 20.48
C ARG A 253 1.28 17.10 19.28
N VAL A 254 1.86 17.08 18.11
CA VAL A 254 1.15 16.80 16.87
C VAL A 254 1.40 15.35 16.48
N LEU A 255 0.34 14.57 16.34
CA LEU A 255 0.39 13.23 15.75
C LEU A 255 0.28 13.36 14.25
N LEU A 256 1.36 13.03 13.55
CA LEU A 256 1.40 12.97 12.09
C LEU A 256 1.08 11.55 11.65
N HIS A 257 0.09 11.40 10.80
CA HIS A 257 -0.26 10.19 10.07
C HIS A 257 0.19 10.35 8.62
N ILE A 258 1.24 9.65 8.22
CA ILE A 258 1.91 9.84 6.94
C ILE A 258 1.74 8.59 6.09
N ILE A 259 1.30 8.76 4.84
CA ILE A 259 1.14 7.72 3.83
C ILE A 259 2.06 8.05 2.67
N ASN A 260 2.92 7.12 2.29
CA ASN A 260 3.59 7.20 1.00
C ASN A 260 2.69 6.58 -0.08
N GLY A 261 1.96 7.42 -0.80
CA GLY A 261 1.07 7.04 -1.92
C GLY A 261 1.76 7.05 -3.28
N SER A 262 3.09 7.07 -3.31
CA SER A 262 3.90 7.09 -4.53
C SER A 262 3.74 5.81 -5.36
N ALA A 263 3.86 5.93 -6.68
CA ALA A 263 3.86 4.78 -7.58
C ALA A 263 5.22 4.06 -7.64
N THR A 264 6.32 4.81 -7.51
CA THR A 264 7.68 4.25 -7.58
C THR A 264 8.65 4.80 -6.54
N GLU A 265 8.30 5.89 -5.83
CA GLU A 265 9.26 6.67 -5.07
C GLU A 265 9.30 6.29 -3.58
N VAL A 266 10.48 5.95 -3.09
CA VAL A 266 10.76 5.92 -1.64
C VAL A 266 10.91 7.34 -1.14
N ARG A 267 10.23 7.68 -0.04
CA ARG A 267 10.21 9.04 0.50
C ARG A 267 10.97 9.15 1.81
N SER A 268 11.60 10.31 1.98
CA SER A 268 12.28 10.67 3.21
C SER A 268 11.77 12.02 3.70
N LEU A 269 11.42 12.13 4.96
CA LEU A 269 10.91 13.39 5.52
C LEU A 269 11.70 13.82 6.75
N ALA A 270 12.05 15.10 6.81
CA ALA A 270 12.63 15.74 7.97
C ALA A 270 11.95 17.08 8.26
N LEU A 271 11.94 17.44 9.55
CA LEU A 271 11.50 18.76 10.01
C LEU A 271 12.63 19.39 10.85
N PRO A 272 13.25 20.49 10.37
CA PRO A 272 14.39 21.11 11.04
C PRO A 272 14.15 21.40 12.53
N GLY A 273 15.09 21.02 13.38
CA GLY A 273 15.02 21.25 14.82
C GLY A 273 14.05 20.34 15.58
N HIS A 274 13.41 19.37 14.90
CA HIS A 274 12.45 18.46 15.51
C HIS A 274 12.86 16.98 15.30
N VAL A 275 12.25 16.12 16.10
CA VAL A 275 12.35 14.66 15.96
C VAL A 275 10.96 14.03 15.91
N PHE A 276 10.86 12.91 15.24
CA PHE A 276 9.64 12.14 15.09
C PHE A 276 9.67 10.96 16.09
N LYS A 277 8.83 10.98 17.08
CA LYS A 277 8.60 9.80 17.94
C LYS A 277 7.66 8.86 17.24
N VAL A 278 8.21 7.88 16.52
CA VAL A 278 7.41 6.89 15.80
C VAL A 278 6.69 5.99 16.79
N ILE A 279 5.37 5.89 16.67
CA ILE A 279 4.49 5.10 17.53
C ILE A 279 3.81 3.94 16.80
N ALA A 280 3.68 4.04 15.48
CA ALA A 280 3.13 2.95 14.66
C ALA A 280 3.78 2.91 13.28
N LEU A 281 3.89 1.70 12.73
CA LEU A 281 4.30 1.40 11.36
C LEU A 281 3.17 0.61 10.68
N ASP A 282 2.78 1.02 9.47
CA ASP A 282 1.66 0.45 8.70
C ASP A 282 0.38 0.32 9.55
N GLY A 283 0.12 1.33 10.39
CA GLY A 283 -1.01 1.37 11.30
C GLY A 283 -0.91 0.46 12.52
N ASN A 284 0.14 -0.36 12.64
CA ASN A 284 0.33 -1.26 13.78
C ASN A 284 1.25 -0.60 14.82
N PRO A 285 0.87 -0.54 16.10
CA PRO A 285 1.70 0.04 17.15
C PRO A 285 3.06 -0.66 17.24
N VAL A 286 4.13 0.11 17.37
CA VAL A 286 5.47 -0.45 17.57
C VAL A 286 5.70 -0.79 19.04
N PRO A 287 6.39 -1.89 19.36
CA PRO A 287 6.62 -2.28 20.74
C PRO A 287 7.62 -1.37 21.47
N ASN A 288 8.46 -0.65 20.73
CA ASN A 288 9.45 0.29 21.25
C ASN A 288 9.35 1.62 20.49
N PRO A 289 8.48 2.56 20.88
CA PRO A 289 8.46 3.89 20.27
C PRO A 289 9.82 4.58 20.41
N ALA A 290 10.40 4.98 19.27
CA ALA A 290 11.71 5.60 19.18
C ALA A 290 11.65 6.93 18.44
N SER A 291 12.51 7.87 18.85
CA SER A 291 12.63 9.18 18.19
C SER A 291 13.73 9.15 17.13
N VAL A 292 13.40 9.61 15.93
CA VAL A 292 14.28 9.66 14.78
C VAL A 292 14.26 11.07 14.15
N PRO A 293 15.37 11.55 13.58
CA PRO A 293 15.41 12.86 12.93
C PRO A 293 14.82 12.84 11.51
N VAL A 294 14.73 11.66 10.89
CA VAL A 294 14.25 11.45 9.52
C VAL A 294 13.34 10.25 9.49
N LEU A 295 12.22 10.37 8.80
CA LEU A 295 11.34 9.25 8.44
C LEU A 295 11.68 8.76 7.03
N TRP A 296 11.73 7.44 6.85
CA TRP A 296 11.83 6.81 5.55
C TRP A 296 10.63 5.91 5.32
N LEU A 297 10.01 6.04 4.15
CA LEU A 297 8.81 5.31 3.78
C LEU A 297 8.97 4.74 2.36
N GLY A 298 8.95 3.44 2.23
CA GLY A 298 8.73 2.79 0.94
C GLY A 298 7.32 3.05 0.42
N ASN A 299 7.08 2.75 -0.85
CA ASN A 299 5.75 2.84 -1.44
C ASN A 299 4.74 2.06 -0.61
N ALA A 300 3.61 2.66 -0.32
CA ALA A 300 2.53 2.14 0.54
C ALA A 300 2.87 1.98 2.03
N GLU A 301 4.07 2.28 2.49
CA GLU A 301 4.33 2.33 3.92
C GLU A 301 3.60 3.50 4.57
N ARG A 302 3.20 3.31 5.82
CA ARG A 302 2.56 4.34 6.65
C ARG A 302 3.30 4.45 7.95
N ILE A 303 3.51 5.69 8.39
CA ILE A 303 4.11 5.99 9.69
C ILE A 303 3.18 6.90 10.47
N SER A 304 2.96 6.55 11.75
CA SER A 304 2.35 7.47 12.70
C SER A 304 3.40 7.89 13.72
N ALA A 305 3.65 9.20 13.81
CA ALA A 305 4.68 9.75 14.67
C ALA A 305 4.19 11.01 15.43
N ILE A 306 4.55 11.11 16.71
CA ILE A 306 4.31 12.31 17.51
C ILE A 306 5.53 13.23 17.37
N VAL A 307 5.25 14.50 17.06
CA VAL A 307 6.25 15.57 17.05
C VAL A 307 5.89 16.58 18.16
N GLU A 308 6.83 16.82 19.06
CA GLU A 308 6.71 17.90 20.05
C GLU A 308 7.21 19.20 19.44
N MET A 309 6.34 20.19 19.35
CA MET A 309 6.62 21.49 18.72
C MET A 309 7.39 22.40 19.66
N ASN A 310 8.68 22.13 19.84
CA ASN A 310 9.54 22.80 20.81
C ASN A 310 10.59 23.73 20.18
N HIS A 311 10.62 23.88 18.84
CA HIS A 311 11.58 24.72 18.12
C HIS A 311 10.83 25.76 17.28
N PRO A 312 10.42 26.90 17.86
CA PRO A 312 9.64 27.93 17.17
C PRO A 312 10.32 28.48 15.91
N GLY A 313 9.52 28.66 14.87
CA GLY A 313 9.97 29.16 13.57
C GLY A 313 8.93 28.94 12.49
N VAL A 314 9.31 29.19 11.26
CA VAL A 314 8.58 28.79 10.06
C VAL A 314 9.48 27.80 9.33
N TRP A 315 9.07 26.55 9.29
CA TRP A 315 9.93 25.45 8.84
C TRP A 315 9.32 24.71 7.64
N VAL A 316 10.19 24.08 6.86
CA VAL A 316 9.76 23.13 5.84
C VAL A 316 9.84 21.71 6.42
N LEU A 317 8.70 21.00 6.53
CA LEU A 317 8.66 19.55 6.62
C LEU A 317 8.78 19.04 5.19
N GLY A 318 9.90 18.44 4.80
CA GLY A 318 10.17 18.13 3.40
C GLY A 318 11.08 16.95 3.18
N ASP A 319 11.15 16.51 1.92
CA ASP A 319 12.01 15.42 1.49
C ASP A 319 13.49 15.80 1.59
N LEU A 320 14.35 14.81 1.88
CA LEU A 320 15.80 14.97 1.88
C LEU A 320 16.37 15.17 0.47
N ASN A 321 15.70 14.63 -0.54
CA ASN A 321 16.06 14.88 -1.93
C ASN A 321 15.75 16.34 -2.27
N ASP A 322 16.80 17.09 -2.59
CA ASP A 322 16.68 18.52 -2.88
C ASP A 322 15.82 18.76 -4.12
N HIS A 323 15.99 17.97 -5.18
CA HIS A 323 15.19 18.07 -6.41
C HIS A 323 13.70 17.86 -6.13
N ASP A 324 13.33 16.81 -5.42
CA ASP A 324 11.92 16.46 -5.14
C ASP A 324 11.28 17.51 -4.22
N ARG A 325 12.04 18.00 -3.21
CA ARG A 325 11.58 19.05 -2.33
C ARG A 325 11.36 20.37 -3.08
N GLU A 326 12.30 20.77 -3.95
CA GLU A 326 12.18 21.97 -4.78
C GLU A 326 11.06 21.83 -5.82
N ALA A 327 10.83 20.62 -6.31
CA ALA A 327 9.70 20.28 -7.19
C ALA A 327 8.38 20.02 -6.44
N GLY A 328 8.33 20.27 -5.12
CA GLY A 328 7.10 20.35 -4.36
C GLY A 328 6.91 19.40 -3.17
N MET A 329 7.83 18.43 -2.93
CA MET A 329 7.68 17.45 -1.83
C MET A 329 7.99 18.07 -0.48
N GLY A 330 7.05 18.83 0.04
CA GLY A 330 7.13 19.44 1.36
C GLY A 330 5.84 20.18 1.74
N ILE A 331 5.76 20.53 3.01
CA ILE A 331 4.70 21.36 3.58
C ILE A 331 5.29 22.30 4.62
N VAL A 332 4.75 23.51 4.71
CA VAL A 332 5.18 24.50 5.69
C VAL A 332 4.60 24.16 7.08
N VAL A 333 5.43 24.21 8.09
CA VAL A 333 5.05 24.15 9.51
C VAL A 333 5.31 25.52 10.14
N GLU A 334 4.25 26.21 10.54
CA GLU A 334 4.27 27.59 11.03
C GLU A 334 3.87 27.64 12.50
N TYR A 335 4.77 28.15 13.33
CA TYR A 335 4.44 28.43 14.73
C TYR A 335 3.62 29.70 14.85
N ALA A 336 2.61 29.71 15.72
CA ALA A 336 1.68 30.82 15.88
C ALA A 336 2.35 32.14 16.30
N ASP A 337 3.50 32.06 16.96
CA ASP A 337 4.31 33.17 17.44
C ASP A 337 5.51 33.48 16.53
N ALA A 338 5.66 32.81 15.39
CA ALA A 338 6.72 33.01 14.42
C ALA A 338 6.21 33.67 13.13
N LYS A 339 7.11 34.39 12.46
CA LYS A 339 6.89 35.00 11.14
C LYS A 339 8.16 34.90 10.34
N GLY A 340 8.05 34.85 9.03
CA GLY A 340 9.18 34.82 8.09
C GLY A 340 8.97 33.84 6.96
N GLU A 341 9.98 33.73 6.11
CA GLU A 341 10.00 32.73 5.04
C GLU A 341 10.24 31.33 5.62
N PRO A 342 9.66 30.29 5.03
CA PRO A 342 9.91 28.92 5.44
C PRO A 342 11.38 28.52 5.25
N VAL A 343 11.96 27.94 6.29
CA VAL A 343 13.38 27.54 6.31
C VAL A 343 13.50 26.04 6.21
N TRP A 344 14.35 25.56 5.31
CA TRP A 344 14.84 24.20 5.26
C TRP A 344 16.26 24.13 5.83
N GLN A 345 16.52 23.09 6.60
CA GLN A 345 17.86 22.74 7.05
C GLN A 345 18.01 21.23 6.98
N LYS A 346 19.01 20.77 6.23
CA LYS A 346 19.29 19.32 6.11
C LYS A 346 19.63 18.74 7.49
N PRO A 347 18.96 17.67 7.92
CA PRO A 347 19.26 17.01 9.20
C PRO A 347 20.64 16.34 9.13
N PRO A 348 21.21 15.95 10.28
CA PRO A 348 22.36 15.05 10.32
C PRO A 348 22.08 13.75 9.59
N ALA A 349 23.13 13.12 9.03
CA ALA A 349 23.01 11.81 8.41
C ALA A 349 22.38 10.80 9.38
N PHE A 350 21.40 10.07 8.90
CA PHE A 350 20.66 9.11 9.71
C PHE A 350 20.39 7.85 8.87
N LEU A 351 20.67 6.70 9.45
CA LEU A 351 20.37 5.41 8.85
C LEU A 351 19.05 4.89 9.41
N TRP A 352 18.04 4.74 8.54
CA TRP A 352 16.76 4.12 8.90
C TRP A 352 16.94 2.63 9.15
N ASP A 353 16.42 2.18 10.30
CA ASP A 353 16.49 0.78 10.70
C ASP A 353 15.24 0.41 11.48
N TYR A 354 14.43 -0.50 10.95
CA TYR A 354 13.23 -0.99 11.65
C TYR A 354 13.54 -1.58 13.03
N ARG A 355 14.76 -2.09 13.25
CA ARG A 355 15.19 -2.68 14.54
C ARG A 355 15.15 -1.68 15.70
N LEU A 356 15.18 -0.36 15.42
CA LEU A 356 15.00 0.68 16.43
C LEU A 356 13.67 0.56 17.17
N PHE A 357 12.66 0.03 16.49
CA PHE A 357 11.30 -0.11 16.98
C PHE A 357 11.01 -1.49 17.56
N SER A 358 11.97 -2.39 17.53
CA SER A 358 11.85 -3.77 17.98
C SER A 358 11.83 -3.89 19.50
N LYS A 359 11.12 -4.89 19.99
CA LYS A 359 11.21 -5.32 21.39
C LYS A 359 12.52 -6.08 21.60
N SER A 360 13.40 -5.63 22.48
CA SER A 360 14.63 -6.31 22.76
C SER A 360 14.39 -7.74 23.30
N LYS A 361 15.09 -8.75 22.75
CA LYS A 361 15.28 -10.12 23.32
C LYS A 361 14.12 -11.11 23.21
N ARG A 362 13.08 -10.93 22.39
CA ARG A 362 12.17 -12.04 22.11
C ARG A 362 12.72 -12.88 20.97
N GLN A 363 12.85 -14.20 21.19
CA GLN A 363 13.09 -15.12 20.08
C GLN A 363 11.82 -15.20 19.22
N PRO A 364 11.95 -15.15 17.88
CA PRO A 364 10.80 -15.34 17.01
C PRO A 364 10.13 -16.68 17.30
N THR A 365 8.80 -16.73 17.19
CA THR A 365 8.06 -18.00 17.26
C THR A 365 8.51 -18.90 16.11
N THR A 366 8.66 -20.19 16.35
CA THR A 366 9.01 -21.15 15.30
C THR A 366 7.84 -21.26 14.31
N PRO A 367 8.05 -21.03 13.02
CA PRO A 367 7.02 -21.22 12.00
C PRO A 367 6.85 -22.72 11.71
N GLU A 368 5.68 -23.12 11.22
CA GLU A 368 5.43 -24.49 10.74
C GLU A 368 6.14 -24.76 9.42
N ALA A 369 6.31 -23.73 8.57
CA ALA A 369 7.06 -23.84 7.33
C ALA A 369 7.75 -22.53 6.96
N ILE A 370 8.80 -22.65 6.15
CA ILE A 370 9.55 -21.54 5.58
C ILE A 370 9.34 -21.55 4.06
N ILE A 371 9.01 -20.39 3.51
CA ILE A 371 8.81 -20.17 2.07
C ILE A 371 9.90 -19.20 1.62
N ASP A 372 10.77 -19.66 0.72
CA ASP A 372 11.81 -18.83 0.12
C ASP A 372 11.25 -18.10 -1.10
N LEU A 373 11.38 -16.78 -1.10
CA LEU A 373 11.01 -15.91 -2.21
C LEU A 373 12.25 -15.13 -2.66
N VAL A 374 12.77 -15.47 -3.84
CA VAL A 374 13.95 -14.84 -4.45
C VAL A 374 13.49 -13.94 -5.59
N PHE A 375 13.88 -12.68 -5.55
CA PHE A 375 13.49 -11.65 -6.51
C PHE A 375 14.63 -11.33 -7.46
N THR A 376 14.36 -11.40 -8.75
CA THR A 376 15.34 -11.11 -9.80
C THR A 376 14.70 -10.31 -10.91
N ALA A 377 15.49 -9.44 -11.53
CA ALA A 377 15.13 -8.75 -12.75
C ALA A 377 15.90 -9.32 -13.95
N ARG A 378 15.33 -9.19 -15.12
CA ARG A 378 16.04 -9.34 -16.40
C ARG A 378 15.51 -8.30 -17.37
N GLN A 379 16.39 -7.77 -18.19
CA GLN A 379 15.98 -6.85 -19.24
C GLN A 379 14.95 -7.53 -20.15
N SER A 380 13.80 -6.90 -20.33
CA SER A 380 12.76 -7.35 -21.22
C SER A 380 12.81 -6.55 -22.52
N ALA A 381 12.75 -7.25 -23.66
CA ALA A 381 12.53 -6.58 -24.94
C ALA A 381 11.09 -6.07 -25.11
N ALA A 382 10.15 -6.48 -24.25
CA ALA A 382 8.76 -6.08 -24.33
C ALA A 382 8.54 -4.73 -23.61
N GLN A 383 8.00 -3.77 -24.34
CA GLN A 383 7.64 -2.44 -23.82
C GLN A 383 8.77 -1.62 -23.17
N GLY A 384 10.01 -2.14 -23.11
CA GLY A 384 11.19 -1.44 -22.61
C GLY A 384 11.40 -1.47 -21.08
N PHE A 385 10.51 -2.08 -20.31
CA PHE A 385 10.66 -2.26 -18.85
C PHE A 385 11.37 -3.57 -18.50
N ASP A 386 11.94 -3.65 -17.33
CA ASP A 386 12.50 -4.87 -16.79
C ASP A 386 11.40 -5.88 -16.45
N LEU A 387 11.65 -7.15 -16.75
CA LEU A 387 10.78 -8.26 -16.38
C LEU A 387 11.23 -8.80 -15.02
N TRP A 388 10.35 -8.71 -14.06
CA TRP A 388 10.57 -9.18 -12.69
C TRP A 388 10.11 -10.61 -12.50
N SER A 389 10.73 -11.31 -11.58
CA SER A 389 10.33 -12.67 -11.26
C SER A 389 10.46 -12.98 -9.78
N VAL A 390 9.56 -13.83 -9.30
CA VAL A 390 9.63 -14.48 -7.99
C VAL A 390 10.04 -15.94 -8.23
N ASN A 391 11.15 -16.37 -7.64
CA ASN A 391 11.72 -17.72 -7.83
C ASN A 391 11.94 -18.09 -9.30
N GLY A 392 12.39 -17.11 -10.11
CA GLY A 392 12.72 -17.30 -11.53
C GLY A 392 11.52 -17.36 -12.48
N ALA A 393 10.29 -17.21 -11.98
CA ALA A 393 9.07 -17.18 -12.78
C ALA A 393 8.39 -15.79 -12.65
N PRO A 394 8.25 -15.03 -13.76
CA PRO A 394 7.40 -13.84 -13.74
C PRO A 394 5.93 -14.27 -13.57
N TYR A 395 5.17 -13.46 -12.85
CA TYR A 395 3.74 -13.67 -12.72
C TYR A 395 3.02 -13.33 -14.02
N ASP A 396 2.11 -14.20 -14.41
CA ASP A 396 1.27 -14.01 -15.60
C ASP A 396 -0.16 -13.67 -15.13
N MET A 397 -0.57 -12.43 -15.39
CA MET A 397 -1.89 -11.91 -15.02
C MET A 397 -3.04 -12.68 -15.69
N ASP A 398 -2.82 -13.19 -16.90
CA ASP A 398 -3.84 -13.94 -17.63
C ASP A 398 -4.01 -15.37 -17.09
N ALA A 399 -2.93 -15.95 -16.56
CA ALA A 399 -2.95 -17.30 -16.01
C ALA A 399 -3.39 -17.37 -14.54
N MET A 400 -3.24 -16.28 -13.77
CA MET A 400 -3.57 -16.16 -12.34
C MET A 400 -3.19 -17.40 -11.51
N ARG A 401 -1.92 -17.83 -11.66
CA ARG A 401 -1.44 -19.08 -11.08
C ARG A 401 -1.17 -18.95 -9.59
N VAL A 402 -1.82 -19.78 -8.77
CA VAL A 402 -1.46 -19.98 -7.36
C VAL A 402 -0.03 -20.54 -7.27
N THR A 403 0.84 -19.84 -6.53
CA THR A 403 2.25 -20.21 -6.36
C THR A 403 2.49 -21.00 -5.07
N GLN A 404 1.64 -20.81 -4.06
CA GLN A 404 1.74 -21.46 -2.76
C GLN A 404 0.36 -21.80 -2.21
N HIS A 405 0.20 -23.03 -1.69
CA HIS A 405 -0.97 -23.43 -0.92
C HIS A 405 -0.64 -23.43 0.57
N LEU A 406 -1.46 -22.73 1.34
CA LEU A 406 -1.28 -22.53 2.77
C LEU A 406 -2.43 -23.21 3.54
N ARG A 407 -2.14 -23.67 4.74
CA ARG A 407 -3.15 -24.19 5.66
C ARG A 407 -3.64 -23.10 6.58
N LEU A 408 -4.97 -23.00 6.70
CA LEU A 408 -5.62 -22.02 7.57
C LEU A 408 -5.14 -22.15 9.03
N GLY A 409 -4.81 -21.03 9.64
CA GLY A 409 -4.35 -20.93 11.02
C GLY A 409 -2.88 -21.28 11.24
N HIS A 410 -2.14 -21.70 10.20
CA HIS A 410 -0.72 -22.01 10.30
C HIS A 410 0.15 -20.78 10.19
N ARG A 411 1.28 -20.78 10.91
CA ARG A 411 2.29 -19.71 10.86
C ARG A 411 3.35 -20.05 9.83
N TYR A 412 3.58 -19.14 8.90
CA TYR A 412 4.59 -19.26 7.84
C TYR A 412 5.65 -18.17 8.01
N ARG A 413 6.88 -18.51 7.64
CA ARG A 413 7.97 -17.55 7.47
C ARG A 413 8.24 -17.36 5.98
N LEU A 414 8.16 -16.13 5.52
CA LEU A 414 8.67 -15.74 4.20
C LEU A 414 10.12 -15.28 4.38
N ARG A 415 11.05 -15.88 3.63
CA ARG A 415 12.41 -15.34 3.47
C ARG A 415 12.46 -14.56 2.16
N LEU A 416 12.43 -13.25 2.28
CA LEU A 416 12.39 -12.30 1.17
C LEU A 416 13.82 -11.97 0.78
N LYS A 417 14.32 -12.58 -0.29
CA LYS A 417 15.68 -12.39 -0.78
C LYS A 417 15.66 -11.53 -2.03
N ASN A 418 16.09 -10.30 -1.90
CA ASN A 418 16.35 -9.43 -3.03
C ASN A 418 17.67 -9.83 -3.69
N ALA A 419 17.63 -10.23 -4.96
CA ALA A 419 18.80 -10.55 -5.78
C ALA A 419 18.93 -9.56 -6.95
N SER A 420 18.50 -8.31 -6.74
CA SER A 420 18.61 -7.20 -7.67
C SER A 420 19.34 -6.01 -7.02
N ASN A 421 19.64 -5.01 -7.81
CA ASN A 421 20.23 -3.74 -7.38
C ASN A 421 19.18 -2.69 -6.96
N ASP A 422 17.88 -3.01 -7.04
CA ASP A 422 16.80 -2.10 -6.67
C ASP A 422 16.27 -2.38 -5.27
N ILE A 423 15.65 -1.36 -4.66
CA ILE A 423 14.89 -1.51 -3.42
C ILE A 423 13.46 -1.95 -3.75
N HIS A 424 12.91 -2.82 -2.90
CA HIS A 424 11.55 -3.32 -3.09
C HIS A 424 10.71 -3.15 -1.83
N PRO A 425 9.70 -2.26 -1.85
CA PRO A 425 8.61 -2.27 -0.88
C PRO A 425 7.69 -3.46 -1.17
N LEU A 426 7.75 -4.51 -0.34
CA LEU A 426 7.03 -5.76 -0.55
C LEU A 426 5.79 -5.81 0.32
N HIS A 427 4.65 -6.04 -0.30
CA HIS A 427 3.33 -6.05 0.32
C HIS A 427 2.70 -7.44 0.32
N LEU A 428 2.06 -7.78 1.44
CA LEU A 428 1.20 -8.95 1.58
C LEU A 428 -0.23 -8.49 1.85
N HIS A 429 -1.13 -8.76 0.92
CA HIS A 429 -2.54 -8.43 1.05
C HIS A 429 -3.17 -9.14 2.25
N ARG A 430 -4.22 -8.54 2.81
CA ARG A 430 -5.13 -9.14 3.78
C ARG A 430 -4.49 -9.66 5.07
N HIS A 431 -3.20 -9.43 5.27
CA HIS A 431 -2.43 -9.87 6.43
C HIS A 431 -1.48 -8.79 6.92
N SER A 432 -1.14 -8.84 8.21
CA SER A 432 0.08 -8.24 8.72
C SER A 432 1.09 -9.33 9.04
N PHE A 433 2.35 -9.05 8.80
CA PHE A 433 3.46 -9.93 9.15
C PHE A 433 4.34 -9.31 10.23
N GLU A 434 4.93 -10.15 11.07
CA GLU A 434 5.94 -9.76 12.05
C GLU A 434 7.33 -9.78 11.40
N LEU A 435 8.08 -8.68 11.49
CA LEU A 435 9.49 -8.68 11.10
C LEU A 435 10.27 -9.53 12.10
N THR A 436 10.92 -10.61 11.65
CA THR A 436 11.65 -11.53 12.49
C THR A 436 13.16 -11.46 12.32
N ARG A 437 13.64 -11.05 11.13
CA ARG A 437 15.07 -10.86 10.85
C ARG A 437 15.31 -9.86 9.73
N ILE A 438 16.27 -8.97 9.92
CA ILE A 438 16.69 -7.99 8.91
C ILE A 438 18.21 -8.07 8.78
N ALA A 439 18.72 -8.26 7.56
CA ALA A 439 20.17 -8.41 7.31
C ALA A 439 20.87 -9.37 8.29
N GLY A 440 20.25 -10.51 8.55
CA GLY A 440 20.77 -11.52 9.47
C GLY A 440 20.59 -11.22 10.97
N GLN A 441 20.10 -10.03 11.34
CA GLN A 441 19.89 -9.64 12.74
C GLN A 441 18.43 -9.86 13.17
N PRO A 442 18.17 -10.46 14.35
CA PRO A 442 16.82 -10.74 14.81
C PRO A 442 16.06 -9.47 15.20
N THR A 443 14.75 -9.48 14.92
CA THR A 443 13.78 -8.47 15.37
C THR A 443 12.57 -9.16 16.00
N ALA A 444 11.74 -8.43 16.75
CA ALA A 444 10.49 -8.97 17.28
C ALA A 444 9.46 -7.89 17.58
N GLY A 445 8.20 -8.25 17.39
CA GLY A 445 7.04 -7.44 17.77
C GLY A 445 6.73 -6.27 16.83
N ILE A 446 7.41 -6.15 15.70
CA ILE A 446 7.10 -5.13 14.68
C ILE A 446 6.20 -5.79 13.65
N PHE A 447 4.95 -5.34 13.60
CA PHE A 447 3.96 -5.80 12.62
C PHE A 447 3.79 -4.76 11.51
N LYS A 448 3.82 -5.23 10.26
CA LYS A 448 3.68 -4.43 9.05
C LYS A 448 2.92 -5.22 8.00
N ASP A 449 2.47 -4.56 6.95
CA ASP A 449 1.98 -5.20 5.73
C ASP A 449 2.82 -4.86 4.49
N VAL A 450 3.73 -3.89 4.63
CA VAL A 450 4.76 -3.56 3.63
C VAL A 450 6.13 -3.54 4.29
N VAL A 451 7.16 -4.06 3.64
CA VAL A 451 8.55 -3.95 4.12
C VAL A 451 9.49 -3.61 2.97
N MET A 452 10.34 -2.60 3.17
CA MET A 452 11.44 -2.31 2.24
C MET A 452 12.52 -3.39 2.36
N VAL A 453 12.87 -4.01 1.23
CA VAL A 453 14.00 -4.92 1.12
C VAL A 453 15.06 -4.27 0.24
N ALA A 454 16.17 -3.87 0.85
CA ALA A 454 17.27 -3.20 0.16
C ALA A 454 17.95 -4.13 -0.87
N PRO A 455 18.72 -3.57 -1.83
CA PRO A 455 19.50 -4.34 -2.78
C PRO A 455 20.31 -5.46 -2.11
N PHE A 456 20.24 -6.66 -2.67
CA PHE A 456 20.98 -7.85 -2.20
C PHE A 456 20.75 -8.23 -0.73
N GLN A 457 19.71 -7.70 -0.10
CA GLN A 457 19.35 -7.97 1.29
C GLN A 457 18.37 -9.14 1.41
N THR A 458 18.39 -9.78 2.58
CA THR A 458 17.36 -10.75 2.98
C THR A 458 16.63 -10.24 4.23
N VAL A 459 15.31 -10.24 4.15
CA VAL A 459 14.40 -9.97 5.27
C VAL A 459 13.55 -11.20 5.53
N GLU A 460 13.38 -11.57 6.81
CA GLU A 460 12.47 -12.65 7.19
C GLU A 460 11.25 -12.05 7.91
N VAL A 461 10.07 -12.48 7.48
CA VAL A 461 8.79 -12.06 8.06
C VAL A 461 7.94 -13.29 8.37
N ASP A 462 7.21 -13.25 9.47
CA ASP A 462 6.28 -14.31 9.85
C ASP A 462 4.86 -13.79 9.83
N PHE A 463 3.93 -14.56 9.25
CA PHE A 463 2.51 -14.28 9.31
C PHE A 463 1.71 -15.55 9.63
N VAL A 464 0.51 -15.38 10.11
CA VAL A 464 -0.47 -16.46 10.27
C VAL A 464 -1.43 -16.40 9.10
N ALA A 465 -1.59 -17.50 8.38
CA ALA A 465 -2.53 -17.62 7.28
C ALA A 465 -3.95 -17.75 7.84
N ASP A 466 -4.51 -16.66 8.37
CA ASP A 466 -5.82 -16.62 9.05
C ASP A 466 -6.96 -16.07 8.18
N GLN A 467 -6.65 -15.67 6.95
CA GLN A 467 -7.62 -15.20 5.96
C GLN A 467 -7.79 -16.26 4.87
N PRO A 468 -8.92 -17.01 4.84
CA PRO A 468 -9.15 -18.01 3.81
C PRO A 468 -9.30 -17.37 2.43
N GLY A 469 -8.99 -18.15 1.38
CA GLY A 469 -9.04 -17.71 -0.02
C GLY A 469 -7.70 -17.23 -0.56
N LEU A 470 -7.73 -16.40 -1.60
CA LEU A 470 -6.54 -15.93 -2.27
C LEU A 470 -5.92 -14.72 -1.57
N THR A 471 -4.60 -14.68 -1.57
CA THR A 471 -3.79 -13.59 -0.98
C THR A 471 -2.67 -13.24 -1.94
N LEU A 472 -2.63 -11.99 -2.39
CA LEU A 472 -1.60 -11.49 -3.28
C LEU A 472 -0.37 -11.03 -2.47
N PHE A 473 0.81 -11.37 -2.98
CA PHE A 473 2.09 -10.84 -2.55
C PHE A 473 2.77 -10.17 -3.74
N HIS A 474 3.22 -8.92 -3.61
CA HIS A 474 3.84 -8.20 -4.71
C HIS A 474 4.78 -7.08 -4.25
N CYS A 475 5.64 -6.61 -5.17
CA CYS A 475 6.32 -5.33 -4.99
C CYS A 475 5.33 -4.18 -5.22
N HIS A 476 5.34 -3.18 -4.35
CA HIS A 476 4.38 -2.06 -4.44
C HIS A 476 4.83 -0.94 -5.40
N MET A 477 5.94 -1.11 -6.10
CA MET A 477 6.28 -0.26 -7.25
C MET A 477 5.46 -0.71 -8.47
N GLN A 478 4.68 0.20 -9.06
CA GLN A 478 3.74 -0.10 -10.14
C GLN A 478 4.40 -0.86 -11.31
N PRO A 479 5.56 -0.42 -11.89
CA PRO A 479 6.17 -1.14 -12.99
C PRO A 479 6.67 -2.53 -12.58
N HIS A 480 7.17 -2.70 -11.35
CA HIS A 480 7.60 -4.02 -10.89
C HIS A 480 6.43 -4.99 -10.83
N MET A 481 5.32 -4.56 -10.22
CA MET A 481 4.09 -5.34 -10.14
C MET A 481 3.58 -5.72 -11.54
N ASP A 482 3.43 -4.73 -12.43
CA ASP A 482 2.88 -4.91 -13.78
C ASP A 482 3.73 -5.84 -14.65
N PHE A 483 5.03 -5.87 -14.43
CA PHE A 483 5.98 -6.68 -15.20
C PHE A 483 6.49 -7.90 -14.43
N GLY A 484 5.62 -8.51 -13.60
CA GLY A 484 5.76 -9.88 -13.11
C GLY A 484 6.20 -10.07 -11.67
N PHE A 485 6.39 -8.99 -10.87
CA PHE A 485 6.81 -9.11 -9.47
C PHE A 485 5.62 -9.38 -8.55
N MET A 486 4.98 -10.51 -8.76
CA MET A 486 3.84 -10.96 -7.95
C MET A 486 3.92 -12.46 -7.66
N ALA A 487 3.26 -12.87 -6.57
CA ALA A 487 2.99 -14.26 -6.22
C ALA A 487 1.60 -14.36 -5.59
N LEU A 488 0.84 -15.40 -5.92
CA LEU A 488 -0.50 -15.63 -5.41
C LEU A 488 -0.50 -16.83 -4.47
N PHE A 489 -0.96 -16.62 -3.23
CA PHE A 489 -1.11 -17.67 -2.22
C PHE A 489 -2.59 -18.05 -2.09
N GLU A 490 -2.86 -19.31 -1.76
CA GLU A 490 -4.21 -19.79 -1.46
C GLU A 490 -4.23 -20.44 -0.09
N THR A 491 -5.07 -19.90 0.80
CA THR A 491 -5.26 -20.42 2.17
C THR A 491 -6.55 -21.22 2.24
N SER A 492 -6.45 -22.48 2.66
CA SER A 492 -7.59 -23.43 2.79
C SER A 492 -7.51 -24.30 4.04
#